data_879bdd9c2ea8f22fca6586124629a568
#
_entry.id   879bdd9c2ea8f22fca6586124629a568
#
_cell.length_a   1.000
_cell.length_b   1.000
_cell.length_c   1.000
_cell.angle_alpha   90.00
_cell.angle_beta   90.00
_cell.angle_gamma   90.00
#
_symmetry.space_group_name_H-M   'P 1'
#
loop_
_entity.id
_entity.type
_entity.pdbx_description
1 polymer ?
#
loop_
_entity_poly.entity_id
_entity_poly.type
_entity_poly.pdbx_seq_one_letter_code
_entity_poly.pdbx_strand_id
1 'polypeptide(L)'
;MTTPERQQRFEALLTENKRILYKVCHSYCRNRDDREDLAQEIIVQLWLAFARFDERCRFSTWMYRVALNVAISFLRKESTRARYVISDDEQVLVAADETKGQQEDIRQLYDFIDSLDELNKAVVLLYLDGNCYEEIAGVLGISETNVATKINRLKASMRQEFSRHAQKQNQ
;
A
#
# COMPACT_ATOMS: atom_id res chain seq x y z
N MET A 1 1.91 31.49 3.48
CA MET A 1 3.04 30.58 3.82
C MET A 1 4.12 30.75 2.76
N THR A 2 5.33 31.09 3.16
CA THR A 2 6.47 31.23 2.23
C THR A 2 6.90 29.86 1.69
N THR A 3 7.61 29.82 0.57
CA THR A 3 8.09 28.56 -0.01
C THR A 3 8.95 27.73 0.98
N PRO A 4 9.89 28.34 1.75
CA PRO A 4 10.66 27.60 2.74
C PRO A 4 9.82 27.00 3.88
N GLU A 5 8.84 27.75 4.40
CA GLU A 5 7.93 27.25 5.45
C GLU A 5 7.08 26.08 4.97
N ARG A 6 6.62 26.15 3.70
CA ARG A 6 5.87 25.06 3.09
C ARG A 6 6.71 23.80 2.94
N GLN A 7 7.96 23.94 2.53
CA GLN A 7 8.89 22.82 2.39
C GLN A 7 9.16 22.17 3.74
N GLN A 8 9.51 22.92 4.75
CA GLN A 8 9.78 22.42 6.10
C GLN A 8 8.59 21.67 6.67
N ARG A 9 7.38 22.21 6.49
CA ARG A 9 6.15 21.57 6.93
C ARG A 9 5.89 20.27 6.19
N PHE A 10 6.07 20.24 4.87
CA PHE A 10 5.91 19.04 4.07
C PHE A 10 6.87 17.93 4.50
N GLU A 11 8.15 18.26 4.68
CA GLU A 11 9.18 17.33 5.12
C GLU A 11 8.88 16.72 6.49
N ALA A 12 8.40 17.52 7.44
CA ALA A 12 7.98 17.05 8.76
C ALA A 12 6.82 16.06 8.66
N LEU A 13 5.75 16.42 7.95
CA LEU A 13 4.57 15.56 7.74
C LEU A 13 4.91 14.26 6.99
N LEU A 14 5.76 14.35 5.96
CA LEU A 14 6.22 13.17 5.22
C LEU A 14 7.02 12.23 6.12
N THR A 15 7.91 12.78 6.96
CA THR A 15 8.73 12.00 7.88
C THR A 15 7.89 11.27 8.92
N GLU A 16 6.89 11.93 9.50
CA GLU A 16 5.95 11.33 10.45
C GLU A 16 5.16 10.18 9.81
N ASN A 17 4.85 10.30 8.53
CA ASN A 17 4.01 9.34 7.80
C ASN A 17 4.80 8.42 6.84
N LYS A 18 6.13 8.36 6.92
CA LYS A 18 7.00 7.59 5.99
C LYS A 18 6.63 6.10 5.88
N ARG A 19 6.02 5.52 6.93
CA ARG A 19 5.56 4.12 6.92
C ARG A 19 4.50 3.86 5.84
N ILE A 20 3.67 4.86 5.51
CA ILE A 20 2.67 4.75 4.44
C ILE A 20 3.38 4.57 3.10
N LEU A 21 4.40 5.40 2.82
CA LEU A 21 5.19 5.30 1.60
C LEU A 21 5.83 3.92 1.46
N TYR A 22 6.48 3.44 2.54
CA TYR A 22 7.08 2.10 2.57
C TYR A 22 6.05 1.00 2.26
N LYS A 23 4.91 0.99 2.97
CA LYS A 23 3.87 -0.02 2.78
C LYS A 23 3.32 -0.04 1.35
N VAL A 24 3.02 1.14 0.80
CA VAL A 24 2.51 1.24 -0.57
C VAL A 24 3.54 0.71 -1.56
N CYS A 25 4.80 1.17 -1.50
CA CYS A 25 5.83 0.73 -2.43
C CYS A 25 6.06 -0.78 -2.37
N HIS A 26 6.11 -1.39 -1.17
CA HIS A 26 6.31 -2.83 -1.01
C HIS A 26 5.12 -3.68 -1.44
N SER A 27 3.90 -3.15 -1.32
CA SER A 27 2.70 -3.88 -1.74
C SER A 27 2.45 -3.81 -3.24
N TYR A 28 3.02 -2.82 -3.93
CA TYR A 28 2.80 -2.62 -5.35
C TYR A 28 3.99 -2.96 -6.24
N CYS A 29 5.21 -2.98 -5.70
CA CYS A 29 6.43 -3.29 -6.45
C CYS A 29 7.23 -4.40 -5.78
N ARG A 30 7.60 -5.45 -6.54
CA ARG A 30 8.37 -6.59 -6.03
C ARG A 30 9.85 -6.30 -5.97
N ASN A 31 10.43 -5.76 -7.04
CA ASN A 31 11.86 -5.47 -7.08
C ASN A 31 12.21 -4.12 -6.42
N ARG A 32 13.48 -3.95 -6.09
CA ARG A 32 13.98 -2.79 -5.38
C ARG A 32 13.95 -1.52 -6.22
N ASP A 33 14.34 -1.63 -7.48
CA ASP A 33 14.47 -0.46 -8.35
C ASP A 33 13.10 0.16 -8.62
N ASP A 34 12.09 -0.65 -8.93
CA ASP A 34 10.70 -0.17 -9.09
C ASP A 34 10.15 0.45 -7.81
N ARG A 35 10.53 -0.06 -6.62
CA ARG A 35 10.13 0.55 -5.34
C ARG A 35 10.74 1.92 -5.14
N GLU A 36 12.02 2.08 -5.49
CA GLU A 36 12.72 3.36 -5.39
C GLU A 36 12.11 4.38 -6.38
N ASP A 37 11.84 3.96 -7.62
CA ASP A 37 11.19 4.78 -8.64
C ASP A 37 9.77 5.19 -8.24
N LEU A 38 8.98 4.23 -7.75
CA LEU A 38 7.63 4.50 -7.27
C LEU A 38 7.65 5.46 -6.06
N ALA A 39 8.58 5.28 -5.13
CA ALA A 39 8.71 6.15 -3.97
C ALA A 39 9.03 7.59 -4.39
N GLN A 40 9.95 7.77 -5.32
CA GLN A 40 10.28 9.10 -5.87
C GLN A 40 9.08 9.74 -6.56
N GLU A 41 8.38 9.00 -7.41
CA GLU A 41 7.18 9.50 -8.09
C GLU A 41 6.09 9.91 -7.09
N ILE A 42 5.83 9.10 -6.06
CA ILE A 42 4.87 9.43 -5.00
C ILE A 42 5.28 10.72 -4.28
N ILE A 43 6.55 10.88 -3.90
CA ILE A 43 7.03 12.09 -3.20
C ILE A 43 6.86 13.33 -4.08
N VAL A 44 7.18 13.23 -5.36
CA VAL A 44 6.99 14.34 -6.32
C VAL A 44 5.53 14.73 -6.42
N GLN A 45 4.62 13.75 -6.58
CA GLN A 45 3.18 14.02 -6.69
C GLN A 45 2.59 14.58 -5.39
N LEU A 46 3.05 14.09 -4.23
CA LEU A 46 2.70 14.66 -2.93
C LEU A 46 3.14 16.12 -2.84
N TRP A 47 4.37 16.45 -3.21
CA TRP A 47 4.88 17.82 -3.18
C TRP A 47 4.08 18.75 -4.08
N LEU A 48 3.80 18.34 -5.31
CA LEU A 48 3.01 19.12 -6.27
C LEU A 48 1.58 19.37 -5.77
N ALA A 49 0.98 18.34 -5.16
CA ALA A 49 -0.39 18.42 -4.63
C ALA A 49 -0.47 19.12 -3.27
N PHE A 50 0.64 19.23 -2.52
CA PHE A 50 0.67 19.79 -1.16
C PHE A 50 0.21 21.26 -1.08
N ALA A 51 0.39 22.02 -2.16
CA ALA A 51 -0.13 23.39 -2.24
C ALA A 51 -1.68 23.48 -2.11
N ARG A 52 -2.39 22.38 -2.41
CA ARG A 52 -3.85 22.26 -2.36
C ARG A 52 -4.36 21.47 -1.16
N PHE A 53 -3.45 21.02 -0.29
CA PHE A 53 -3.84 20.31 0.94
C PHE A 53 -4.45 21.31 1.92
N ASP A 54 -5.76 21.19 2.16
CA ASP A 54 -6.60 22.12 2.92
C ASP A 54 -6.91 21.65 4.35
N GLU A 55 -6.29 20.56 4.82
CA GLU A 55 -6.44 19.99 6.16
C GLU A 55 -7.87 19.51 6.52
N ARG A 56 -8.76 19.37 5.56
CA ARG A 56 -10.11 18.81 5.78
C ARG A 56 -10.09 17.34 6.19
N CYS A 57 -8.98 16.66 5.95
CA CYS A 57 -8.72 15.30 6.42
C CYS A 57 -7.30 15.20 6.98
N ARG A 58 -7.02 14.13 7.72
CA ARG A 58 -5.66 13.87 8.22
C ARG A 58 -4.68 13.77 7.04
N PHE A 59 -3.45 14.24 7.25
CA PHE A 59 -2.40 14.14 6.22
C PHE A 59 -2.18 12.68 5.79
N SER A 60 -2.24 11.72 6.71
CA SER A 60 -2.12 10.29 6.41
C SER A 60 -3.18 9.81 5.41
N THR A 61 -4.44 10.22 5.60
CA THR A 61 -5.55 9.87 4.70
C THR A 61 -5.36 10.50 3.32
N TRP A 62 -4.95 11.78 3.28
CA TRP A 62 -4.64 12.47 2.03
C TRP A 62 -3.44 11.86 1.32
N MET A 63 -2.38 11.53 2.06
CA MET A 63 -1.18 10.88 1.54
C MET A 63 -1.52 9.52 0.91
N TYR A 64 -2.36 8.71 1.58
CA TYR A 64 -2.84 7.44 1.00
C TYR A 64 -3.54 7.63 -0.34
N ARG A 65 -4.43 8.63 -0.45
CA ARG A 65 -5.12 8.92 -1.71
C ARG A 65 -4.14 9.21 -2.85
N VAL A 66 -3.15 10.05 -2.61
CA VAL A 66 -2.13 10.39 -3.62
C VAL A 66 -1.27 9.16 -3.94
N ALA A 67 -0.72 8.50 -2.92
CA ALA A 67 0.20 7.38 -3.08
C ALA A 67 -0.44 6.19 -3.81
N LEU A 68 -1.67 5.81 -3.45
CA LEU A 68 -2.38 4.70 -4.11
C LEU A 68 -2.73 5.02 -5.56
N ASN A 69 -3.14 6.24 -5.86
CA ASN A 69 -3.40 6.65 -7.25
C ASN A 69 -2.13 6.58 -8.11
N VAL A 70 -0.99 7.02 -7.55
CA VAL A 70 0.31 6.93 -8.24
C VAL A 70 0.71 5.47 -8.43
N ALA A 71 0.62 4.64 -7.39
CA ALA A 71 1.00 3.23 -7.44
C ALA A 71 0.18 2.43 -8.46
N ILE A 72 -1.14 2.62 -8.48
CA ILE A 72 -2.04 1.98 -9.47
C ILE A 72 -1.68 2.43 -10.89
N SER A 73 -1.39 3.71 -11.08
CA SER A 73 -0.99 4.25 -12.39
C SER A 73 0.38 3.73 -12.83
N PHE A 74 1.31 3.57 -11.89
CA PHE A 74 2.64 3.02 -12.11
C PHE A 74 2.56 1.57 -12.60
N LEU A 75 1.80 0.71 -11.90
CA LEU A 75 1.60 -0.69 -12.30
C LEU A 75 0.96 -0.82 -13.68
N ARG A 76 0.00 0.01 -14.03
CA ARG A 76 -0.63 -0.01 -15.35
C ARG A 76 0.37 0.31 -16.46
N LYS A 77 1.30 1.22 -16.23
CA LYS A 77 2.39 1.52 -17.16
C LYS A 77 3.36 0.35 -17.28
N GLU A 78 3.74 -0.24 -16.14
CA GLU A 78 4.64 -1.40 -16.06
C GLU A 78 4.03 -2.64 -16.72
N SER A 79 2.77 -2.97 -16.48
CA SER A 79 2.08 -4.09 -17.13
C SER A 79 2.04 -3.94 -18.65
N THR A 80 2.03 -2.71 -19.15
CA THR A 80 2.15 -2.41 -20.57
C THR A 80 3.58 -2.61 -21.08
N ARG A 81 4.60 -2.29 -20.26
CA ARG A 81 6.01 -2.53 -20.58
C ARG A 81 6.40 -4.01 -20.46
N ALA A 82 5.95 -4.69 -19.40
CA ALA A 82 6.26 -6.11 -19.13
C ALA A 82 5.70 -7.07 -20.18
N ARG A 83 4.77 -6.67 -21.02
CA ARG A 83 4.41 -7.42 -22.23
C ARG A 83 5.58 -7.58 -23.22
N TYR A 84 6.67 -6.84 -23.03
CA TYR A 84 7.86 -6.85 -23.89
C TYR A 84 9.15 -7.33 -23.21
N VAL A 85 9.16 -7.58 -21.88
CA VAL A 85 10.36 -8.00 -21.14
C VAL A 85 10.01 -9.01 -20.06
N ILE A 86 10.57 -10.22 -20.15
CA ILE A 86 10.51 -11.25 -19.10
C ILE A 86 11.62 -10.91 -18.09
N SER A 87 11.28 -10.61 -16.84
CA SER A 87 12.25 -10.29 -15.78
C SER A 87 12.19 -11.30 -14.66
N ASP A 88 13.38 -11.70 -14.20
CA ASP A 88 13.65 -12.64 -13.12
C ASP A 88 13.12 -12.15 -11.77
N ASP A 89 12.59 -13.10 -11.01
CA ASP A 89 11.94 -12.91 -9.71
C ASP A 89 12.99 -12.92 -8.58
N GLU A 90 13.28 -11.79 -7.96
CA GLU A 90 14.11 -11.73 -6.76
C GLU A 90 13.22 -11.50 -5.53
N GLN A 91 13.06 -12.56 -4.72
CA GLN A 91 12.35 -12.50 -3.45
C GLN A 91 13.14 -11.68 -2.44
N VAL A 92 12.65 -10.49 -2.09
CA VAL A 92 13.25 -9.68 -1.03
C VAL A 92 12.59 -9.99 0.31
N LEU A 93 13.37 -10.60 1.19
CA LEU A 93 13.04 -10.80 2.60
C LEU A 93 12.97 -9.43 3.31
N VAL A 94 11.81 -9.11 3.85
CA VAL A 94 11.64 -7.99 4.78
C VAL A 94 12.32 -8.39 6.10
N ALA A 95 13.41 -7.71 6.46
CA ALA A 95 14.05 -7.87 7.76
C ALA A 95 13.14 -7.27 8.84
N ALA A 96 12.33 -8.09 9.48
CA ALA A 96 11.71 -7.80 10.75
C ALA A 96 12.36 -8.72 11.80
N ASP A 97 12.89 -8.10 12.85
CA ASP A 97 13.50 -8.78 14.00
C ASP A 97 12.37 -9.32 14.90
N GLU A 98 11.81 -10.47 14.52
CA GLU A 98 10.72 -11.13 15.25
C GLU A 98 10.88 -12.65 15.26
N THR A 99 10.34 -13.31 16.29
CA THR A 99 10.41 -14.77 16.49
C THR A 99 9.89 -15.56 15.29
N LYS A 100 10.48 -16.73 15.00
CA LYS A 100 10.23 -17.54 13.77
C LYS A 100 8.75 -17.78 13.43
N GLY A 101 7.85 -17.87 14.40
CA GLY A 101 6.42 -18.08 14.16
C GLY A 101 5.73 -16.80 13.62
N GLN A 102 6.07 -15.64 14.19
CA GLN A 102 5.52 -14.36 13.74
C GLN A 102 6.03 -13.97 12.34
N GLN A 103 7.24 -14.36 11.98
CA GLN A 103 7.79 -14.14 10.63
C GLN A 103 7.03 -14.90 9.56
N GLU A 104 6.60 -16.15 9.85
CA GLU A 104 5.82 -16.94 8.90
C GLU A 104 4.42 -16.38 8.70
N ASP A 105 3.74 -15.95 9.77
CA ASP A 105 2.41 -15.32 9.68
C ASP A 105 2.45 -13.99 8.90
N ILE A 106 3.49 -13.20 9.14
CA ILE A 106 3.72 -11.93 8.40
C ILE A 106 3.99 -12.22 6.92
N ARG A 107 4.83 -13.21 6.62
CA ARG A 107 5.10 -13.62 5.24
C ARG A 107 3.83 -14.06 4.53
N GLN A 108 3.01 -14.92 5.15
CA GLN A 108 1.74 -15.36 4.59
C GLN A 108 0.78 -14.17 4.33
N LEU A 109 0.78 -13.16 5.23
CA LEU A 109 0.00 -11.95 5.02
C LEU A 109 0.47 -11.17 3.78
N TYR A 110 1.78 -11.02 3.60
CA TYR A 110 2.32 -10.35 2.40
C TYR A 110 2.04 -11.14 1.13
N ASP A 111 2.21 -12.46 1.14
CA ASP A 111 1.89 -13.33 0.00
C ASP A 111 0.41 -13.23 -0.36
N PHE A 112 -0.47 -13.17 0.65
CA PHE A 112 -1.90 -12.93 0.43
C PHE A 112 -2.16 -11.56 -0.19
N ILE A 113 -1.56 -10.48 0.33
CA ILE A 113 -1.70 -9.13 -0.22
C ILE A 113 -1.20 -9.08 -1.66
N ASP A 114 -0.10 -9.76 -1.97
CA ASP A 114 0.47 -9.81 -3.32
C ASP A 114 -0.42 -10.52 -4.34
N SER A 115 -1.22 -11.48 -3.89
CA SER A 115 -2.19 -12.18 -4.73
C SER A 115 -3.42 -11.36 -5.10
N LEU A 116 -3.65 -10.23 -4.41
CA LEU A 116 -4.83 -9.38 -4.60
C LEU A 116 -4.68 -8.47 -5.82
N ASP A 117 -5.81 -8.12 -6.42
CA ASP A 117 -5.87 -7.02 -7.40
C ASP A 117 -5.58 -5.66 -6.75
N GLU A 118 -5.27 -4.67 -7.57
CA GLU A 118 -4.83 -3.34 -7.16
C GLU A 118 -5.80 -2.65 -6.19
N LEU A 119 -7.10 -2.77 -6.41
CA LEU A 119 -8.12 -2.15 -5.57
C LEU A 119 -8.26 -2.88 -4.23
N ASN A 120 -8.25 -4.20 -4.24
CA ASN A 120 -8.32 -5.00 -3.01
C ASN A 120 -7.06 -4.83 -2.15
N LYS A 121 -5.87 -4.71 -2.76
CA LYS A 121 -4.64 -4.30 -2.06
C LYS A 121 -4.83 -2.97 -1.32
N ALA A 122 -5.34 -1.96 -2.01
CA ALA A 122 -5.59 -0.65 -1.42
C ALA A 122 -6.57 -0.70 -0.24
N VAL A 123 -7.65 -1.47 -0.37
CA VAL A 123 -8.64 -1.68 0.72
C VAL A 123 -7.98 -2.32 1.93
N VAL A 124 -7.16 -3.36 1.74
CA VAL A 124 -6.48 -4.06 2.84
C VAL A 124 -5.48 -3.13 3.54
N LEU A 125 -4.65 -2.41 2.80
CA LEU A 125 -3.67 -1.49 3.38
C LEU A 125 -4.32 -0.41 4.24
N LEU A 126 -5.37 0.21 3.73
CA LEU A 126 -6.11 1.23 4.47
C LEU A 126 -6.79 0.65 5.71
N TYR A 127 -7.38 -0.54 5.60
CA TYR A 127 -8.05 -1.20 6.71
C TYR A 127 -7.06 -1.59 7.82
N LEU A 128 -5.91 -2.15 7.47
CA LEU A 128 -4.85 -2.52 8.43
C LEU A 128 -4.23 -1.31 9.13
N ASP A 129 -4.25 -0.13 8.51
CA ASP A 129 -3.82 1.13 9.14
C ASP A 129 -4.92 1.80 9.98
N GLY A 130 -6.03 1.11 10.22
CA GLY A 130 -7.08 1.56 11.13
C GLY A 130 -7.99 2.66 10.57
N ASN A 131 -8.03 2.84 9.24
CA ASN A 131 -8.98 3.75 8.63
C ASN A 131 -10.40 3.18 8.73
N CYS A 132 -11.39 4.03 9.05
CA CYS A 132 -12.78 3.63 9.04
C CYS A 132 -13.32 3.46 7.61
N TYR A 133 -14.48 2.82 7.46
CA TYR A 133 -15.03 2.53 6.13
C TYR A 133 -15.34 3.80 5.33
N GLU A 134 -15.78 4.86 6.00
CA GLU A 134 -16.00 6.16 5.39
C GLU A 134 -14.70 6.76 4.83
N GLU A 135 -13.60 6.70 5.59
CA GLU A 135 -12.28 7.17 5.14
C GLU A 135 -11.78 6.35 3.94
N ILE A 136 -11.90 5.02 4.01
CA ILE A 136 -11.53 4.12 2.89
C ILE A 136 -12.35 4.44 1.65
N ALA A 137 -13.65 4.59 1.80
CA ALA A 137 -14.56 4.96 0.72
C ALA A 137 -14.16 6.29 0.08
N GLY A 138 -13.88 7.30 0.92
CA GLY A 138 -13.45 8.63 0.48
C GLY A 138 -12.09 8.63 -0.22
N VAL A 139 -11.13 7.80 0.24
CA VAL A 139 -9.81 7.64 -0.40
C VAL A 139 -9.93 6.99 -1.76
N LEU A 140 -10.71 5.90 -1.87
CA LEU A 140 -10.78 5.05 -3.06
C LEU A 140 -11.88 5.46 -4.06
N GLY A 141 -12.75 6.40 -3.69
CA GLY A 141 -13.85 6.84 -4.54
C GLY A 141 -14.94 5.78 -4.76
N ILE A 142 -15.18 4.92 -3.76
CA ILE A 142 -16.21 3.87 -3.77
C ILE A 142 -17.17 4.08 -2.59
N SER A 143 -18.33 3.41 -2.61
CA SER A 143 -19.27 3.50 -1.49
C SER A 143 -18.80 2.72 -0.25
N GLU A 144 -19.22 3.13 0.94
CA GLU A 144 -18.95 2.42 2.19
C GLU A 144 -19.49 0.98 2.17
N THR A 145 -20.66 0.76 1.56
CA THR A 145 -21.23 -0.57 1.36
C THR A 145 -20.31 -1.45 0.52
N ASN A 146 -19.68 -0.88 -0.52
CA ASN A 146 -18.69 -1.60 -1.32
C ASN A 146 -17.44 -1.93 -0.50
N VAL A 147 -16.95 -0.98 0.30
CA VAL A 147 -15.83 -1.22 1.25
C VAL A 147 -16.17 -2.36 2.21
N ALA A 148 -17.33 -2.31 2.88
CA ALA A 148 -17.76 -3.35 3.81
C ALA A 148 -17.83 -4.74 3.15
N THR A 149 -18.40 -4.81 1.94
CA THR A 149 -18.50 -6.06 1.17
C THR A 149 -17.12 -6.60 0.81
N LYS A 150 -16.21 -5.73 0.34
CA LYS A 150 -14.84 -6.12 0.00
C LYS A 150 -14.08 -6.62 1.22
N ILE A 151 -14.12 -5.90 2.34
CA ILE A 151 -13.43 -6.29 3.58
C ILE A 151 -13.95 -7.64 4.08
N ASN A 152 -15.26 -7.88 4.06
CA ASN A 152 -15.82 -9.15 4.49
C ASN A 152 -15.35 -10.32 3.59
N ARG A 153 -15.32 -10.12 2.27
CA ARG A 153 -14.81 -11.12 1.32
C ARG A 153 -13.31 -11.37 1.52
N LEU A 154 -12.53 -10.33 1.69
CA LEU A 154 -11.08 -10.42 1.92
C LEU A 154 -10.76 -11.15 3.22
N LYS A 155 -11.48 -10.85 4.32
CA LYS A 155 -11.34 -11.58 5.59
C LYS A 155 -11.68 -13.07 5.44
N ALA A 156 -12.71 -13.41 4.70
CA ALA A 156 -13.10 -14.80 4.44
C ALA A 156 -12.03 -15.53 3.61
N SER A 157 -11.54 -14.91 2.55
CA SER A 157 -10.47 -15.44 1.69
C SER A 157 -9.17 -15.66 2.48
N MET A 158 -8.76 -14.67 3.27
CA MET A 158 -7.55 -14.75 4.09
C MET A 158 -7.65 -15.91 5.12
N ARG A 159 -8.79 -16.05 5.82
CA ARG A 159 -9.00 -17.18 6.75
C ARG A 159 -8.88 -18.53 6.07
N GLN A 160 -9.42 -18.66 4.86
CA GLN A 160 -9.36 -19.90 4.09
C GLN A 160 -7.91 -20.22 3.69
N GLU A 161 -7.14 -19.23 3.29
CA GLU A 161 -5.74 -19.40 2.88
C GLU A 161 -4.85 -19.80 4.06
N PHE A 162 -4.96 -19.12 5.19
CA PHE A 162 -4.25 -19.46 6.42
C PHE A 162 -4.61 -20.87 6.94
N SER A 163 -5.88 -21.26 6.84
CA SER A 163 -6.30 -22.61 7.22
C SER A 163 -5.68 -23.69 6.33
N ARG A 164 -5.52 -23.44 5.04
CA ARG A 164 -4.85 -24.36 4.10
C ARG A 164 -3.36 -24.51 4.41
N HIS A 165 -2.69 -23.42 4.75
CA HIS A 165 -1.27 -23.43 5.14
C HIS A 165 -1.06 -24.20 6.45
N ALA A 166 -1.88 -23.98 7.47
CA ALA A 166 -1.80 -24.71 8.73
C ALA A 166 -1.99 -26.24 8.55
N GLN A 167 -2.84 -26.67 7.62
CA GLN A 167 -3.04 -28.10 7.32
C GLN A 167 -1.83 -28.72 6.59
N LYS A 168 -1.13 -27.96 5.74
CA LYS A 168 0.07 -28.45 5.02
C LYS A 168 1.30 -28.59 5.93
N GLN A 169 1.40 -27.81 7.01
CA GLN A 169 2.50 -27.89 7.95
C GLN A 169 2.35 -29.07 8.94
N ASN A 170 1.16 -29.63 9.09
CA ASN A 170 0.86 -30.76 9.98
C ASN A 170 0.88 -32.13 9.26
N GLN A 171 1.31 -32.21 8.01
CA GLN A 171 1.55 -33.45 7.23
C GLN A 171 3.03 -33.67 6.95
#